data_9bed16a0191d0d69a5bce484415d81b9
#
_entry.id   9bed16a0191d0d69a5bce484415d81b9
#
_cell.length_a   1.000
_cell.length_b   1.000
_cell.length_c   1.000
_cell.angle_alpha   90.00
_cell.angle_beta   90.00
_cell.angle_gamma   90.00
#
_symmetry.space_group_name_H-M   'P 1'
#
loop_
_entity.id
_entity.type
_entity.pdbx_description
1 polymer ?
#
loop_
_entity_poly.entity_id
_entity_poly.type
_entity_poly.pdbx_seq_one_letter_code
_entity_poly.pdbx_strand_id
1 'polypeptide(L)'
;MCLSFYHSHDMKDYPDKMTPDEVRRFQDDVLNIVAQIPRGKVTTYGTIAAWAGWPSHSRMVGRTLRYTPGAEQLPCHRVVNKEGRAAPGWMQHRSLLEAEGVTFKSNGHVDMQQHFWEPEW
;
A
#
# COMPACT_ATOMS: atom_id res chain seq x y z
N MET A 1 -16.23 -8.97 -11.97
CA MET A 1 -15.22 -8.51 -12.26
C MET A 1 -14.06 -8.75 -11.49
N CYS A 2 -13.82 -8.18 -10.46
CA CYS A 2 -12.70 -8.47 -9.63
C CYS A 2 -12.70 -9.87 -9.13
N LEU A 3 -13.82 -10.42 -8.90
CA LEU A 3 -13.91 -11.75 -8.42
C LEU A 3 -13.31 -12.73 -9.37
N SER A 4 -13.56 -12.61 -10.65
CA SER A 4 -12.98 -13.50 -11.59
C SER A 4 -11.50 -13.35 -11.64
N PHE A 5 -10.99 -12.17 -11.49
CA PHE A 5 -9.57 -11.93 -11.43
C PHE A 5 -8.94 -12.69 -10.28
N TYR A 6 -9.52 -12.62 -9.11
CA TYR A 6 -8.99 -13.31 -7.96
C TYR A 6 -9.16 -14.83 -8.08
N HIS A 7 -10.15 -15.27 -8.81
CA HIS A 7 -10.37 -16.64 -8.94
C HIS A 7 -9.39 -17.31 -9.81
N SER A 8 -9.04 -16.77 -10.89
CA SER A 8 -8.27 -17.50 -11.81
C SER A 8 -6.88 -17.64 -11.45
N HIS A 9 -6.02 -16.82 -11.73
CA HIS A 9 -4.65 -17.11 -11.50
C HIS A 9 -4.06 -16.44 -10.36
N ASP A 10 -4.79 -15.63 -9.68
CA ASP A 10 -4.20 -14.96 -8.56
C ASP A 10 -4.30 -15.77 -7.30
N MET A 11 -5.02 -16.85 -7.32
CA MET A 11 -5.14 -17.68 -6.16
C MET A 11 -3.81 -18.20 -5.67
N LYS A 12 -2.86 -18.41 -6.53
CA LYS A 12 -1.58 -18.88 -6.09
C LYS A 12 -0.71 -17.78 -5.50
N ASP A 13 -1.06 -16.53 -5.73
CA ASP A 13 -0.33 -15.43 -5.14
C ASP A 13 -0.86 -15.09 -3.76
N TYR A 14 -2.04 -15.55 -3.41
CA TYR A 14 -2.59 -15.32 -2.10
C TYR A 14 -2.31 -16.57 -1.29
N PRO A 15 -1.61 -16.48 -0.27
CA PRO A 15 -1.30 -17.60 0.52
C PRO A 15 -2.58 -18.18 0.89
N ASP A 16 -2.79 -19.02 0.14
CA ASP A 16 -3.54 -20.04 0.41
C ASP A 16 -4.46 -20.03 1.51
N LYS A 17 -4.64 -19.35 2.28
CA LYS A 17 -5.42 -19.57 3.40
C LYS A 17 -6.53 -18.55 3.50
N MET A 18 -6.61 -17.62 2.61
CA MET A 18 -7.64 -16.61 2.70
C MET A 18 -8.91 -17.06 1.99
N THR A 19 -10.03 -16.98 2.67
CA THR A 19 -11.33 -17.21 2.04
C THR A 19 -11.69 -15.98 1.20
N PRO A 20 -12.67 -16.09 0.31
CA PRO A 20 -13.11 -14.91 -0.46
C PRO A 20 -13.60 -13.76 0.44
N ASP A 21 -14.23 -14.07 1.55
CA ASP A 21 -14.65 -13.03 2.49
C ASP A 21 -13.47 -12.37 3.16
N GLU A 22 -12.44 -13.13 3.48
CA GLU A 22 -11.22 -12.58 4.07
C GLU A 22 -10.48 -11.70 3.08
N VAL A 23 -10.46 -12.09 1.81
CA VAL A 23 -9.85 -11.27 0.77
C VAL A 23 -10.58 -9.93 0.67
N ARG A 24 -11.89 -9.95 0.65
CA ARG A 24 -12.68 -8.73 0.53
C ARG A 24 -12.46 -7.82 1.75
N ARG A 25 -12.46 -8.40 2.93
CA ARG A 25 -12.22 -7.65 4.16
C ARG A 25 -10.83 -7.04 4.18
N PHE A 26 -9.85 -7.81 3.74
CA PHE A 26 -8.48 -7.32 3.66
C PHE A 26 -8.40 -6.11 2.72
N GLN A 27 -9.05 -6.21 1.57
CA GLN A 27 -9.03 -5.11 0.61
C GLN A 27 -9.69 -3.86 1.18
N ASP A 28 -10.80 -4.02 1.87
CA ASP A 28 -11.48 -2.88 2.48
C ASP A 28 -10.61 -2.25 3.56
N ASP A 29 -9.95 -3.06 4.36
CA ASP A 29 -9.07 -2.56 5.41
C ASP A 29 -7.88 -1.82 4.82
N VAL A 30 -7.29 -2.34 3.75
CA VAL A 30 -6.18 -1.68 3.07
C VAL A 30 -6.60 -0.31 2.57
N LEU A 31 -7.75 -0.23 1.93
CA LEU A 31 -8.21 1.04 1.38
C LEU A 31 -8.50 2.05 2.51
N ASN A 32 -9.06 1.58 3.60
CA ASN A 32 -9.35 2.44 4.74
C ASN A 32 -8.08 2.98 5.39
N ILE A 33 -7.06 2.14 5.51
CA ILE A 33 -5.78 2.57 6.09
C ILE A 33 -5.12 3.61 5.19
N VAL A 34 -5.09 3.36 3.89
CA VAL A 34 -4.46 4.29 2.95
C VAL A 34 -5.17 5.64 2.98
N ALA A 35 -6.49 5.62 3.09
CA ALA A 35 -7.25 6.86 3.14
C ALA A 35 -6.90 7.72 4.35
N GLN A 36 -6.34 7.13 5.39
CA GLN A 36 -6.00 7.84 6.62
C GLN A 36 -4.58 8.39 6.66
N ILE A 37 -3.72 8.03 5.71
CA ILE A 37 -2.33 8.48 5.73
C ILE A 37 -2.30 9.99 5.54
N PRO A 38 -1.75 10.74 6.50
CA PRO A 38 -1.78 12.20 6.39
C PRO A 38 -0.85 12.71 5.30
N ARG A 39 -1.15 13.87 4.79
CA ARG A 39 -0.28 14.55 3.83
C ARG A 39 1.11 14.75 4.44
N GLY A 40 2.15 14.49 3.71
CA GLY A 40 3.52 14.64 4.19
C GLY A 40 4.04 13.44 4.95
N LYS A 41 3.24 12.36 5.01
CA LYS A 41 3.63 11.13 5.69
C LYS A 41 3.56 9.96 4.74
N VAL A 42 4.30 8.91 5.06
CA VAL A 42 4.29 7.69 4.26
C VAL A 42 4.20 6.48 5.18
N THR A 43 3.70 5.38 4.64
CA THR A 43 3.77 4.12 5.35
C THR A 43 4.22 3.05 4.36
N THR A 44 4.35 1.81 4.81
CA THR A 44 4.87 0.74 3.97
C THR A 44 3.80 -0.30 3.68
N TYR A 45 4.01 -1.05 2.62
CA TYR A 45 3.10 -2.15 2.28
C TYR A 45 3.01 -3.15 3.43
N GLY A 46 4.12 -3.43 4.09
CA GLY A 46 4.14 -4.37 5.20
C GLY A 46 3.38 -3.87 6.43
N THR A 47 3.49 -2.58 6.71
CA THR A 47 2.75 -1.98 7.82
C THR A 47 1.25 -2.06 7.58
N ILE A 48 0.81 -1.75 6.36
CA ILE A 48 -0.59 -1.84 6.01
C ILE A 48 -1.09 -3.28 6.14
N ALA A 49 -0.30 -4.24 5.63
CA ALA A 49 -0.68 -5.65 5.72
C ALA A 49 -0.84 -6.09 7.17
N ALA A 50 0.07 -5.67 8.03
CA ALA A 50 0.02 -6.02 9.44
C ALA A 50 -1.22 -5.45 10.12
N TRP A 51 -1.54 -4.19 9.82
CA TRP A 51 -2.72 -3.56 10.40
C TRP A 51 -4.02 -4.14 9.85
N ALA A 52 -3.98 -4.71 8.65
CA ALA A 52 -5.12 -5.40 8.08
C ALA A 52 -5.24 -6.85 8.59
N GLY A 53 -4.32 -7.28 9.46
CA GLY A 53 -4.40 -8.59 10.09
C GLY A 53 -3.64 -9.69 9.37
N TRP A 54 -2.93 -9.37 8.31
CA TRP A 54 -2.21 -10.37 7.51
C TRP A 54 -0.80 -9.89 7.18
N PRO A 55 0.09 -9.89 8.19
CA PRO A 55 1.41 -9.25 8.05
C PRO A 55 2.30 -9.80 6.95
N SER A 56 2.07 -11.02 6.51
CA SER A 56 2.89 -11.58 5.45
C SER A 56 2.34 -11.26 4.05
N HIS A 57 1.29 -10.44 3.97
CA HIS A 57 0.60 -10.20 2.71
C HIS A 57 0.88 -8.83 2.10
N SER A 58 2.09 -8.33 2.24
CA SER A 58 2.43 -6.99 1.72
C SER A 58 2.27 -6.89 0.21
N ARG A 59 2.55 -7.97 -0.49
CA ARG A 59 2.40 -7.99 -1.95
C ARG A 59 0.93 -7.80 -2.34
N MET A 60 0.03 -8.36 -1.55
CA MET A 60 -1.40 -8.22 -1.80
C MET A 60 -1.88 -6.79 -1.57
N VAL A 61 -1.25 -6.06 -0.66
CA VAL A 61 -1.53 -4.64 -0.49
C VAL A 61 -1.30 -3.89 -1.81
N GLY A 62 -0.14 -4.14 -2.42
CA GLY A 62 0.17 -3.49 -3.69
C GLY A 62 -0.83 -3.83 -4.78
N ARG A 63 -1.24 -5.08 -4.86
CA ARG A 63 -2.22 -5.49 -5.85
C ARG A 63 -3.58 -4.84 -5.59
N THR A 64 -3.97 -4.72 -4.34
CA THR A 64 -5.22 -4.08 -3.97
C THR A 64 -5.23 -2.62 -4.42
N LEU A 65 -4.14 -1.90 -4.16
CA LEU A 65 -4.05 -0.50 -4.54
C LEU A 65 -4.01 -0.31 -6.05
N ARG A 66 -3.46 -1.27 -6.75
CA ARG A 66 -3.31 -1.17 -8.19
C ARG A 66 -4.60 -1.50 -8.95
N TYR A 67 -5.35 -2.47 -8.46
CA TYR A 67 -6.44 -3.04 -9.24
C TYR A 67 -7.85 -2.80 -8.69
N THR A 68 -7.99 -2.28 -7.50
CA THR A 68 -9.32 -2.07 -6.95
C THR A 68 -9.92 -0.78 -7.51
N PRO A 69 -11.12 -0.82 -8.06
CA PRO A 69 -11.74 0.40 -8.59
C PRO A 69 -11.91 1.43 -7.48
N GLY A 70 -11.58 2.66 -7.77
CA GLY A 70 -11.67 3.76 -6.81
C GLY A 70 -10.40 3.98 -6.02
N ALA A 71 -9.47 3.03 -6.03
CA ALA A 71 -8.22 3.20 -5.29
C ALA A 71 -7.40 4.36 -5.83
N GLU A 72 -7.58 4.69 -7.09
CA GLU A 72 -6.84 5.80 -7.70
C GLU A 72 -7.21 7.16 -7.08
N GLN A 73 -8.29 7.22 -6.33
CA GLN A 73 -8.69 8.45 -5.66
C GLN A 73 -8.07 8.56 -4.28
N LEU A 74 -7.36 7.55 -3.84
CA LEU A 74 -6.73 7.53 -2.53
C LEU A 74 -5.27 7.96 -2.65
N PRO A 75 -4.64 8.39 -1.56
CA PRO A 75 -3.25 8.81 -1.63
C PRO A 75 -2.29 7.62 -1.68
N CYS A 76 -2.39 6.83 -2.72
CA CYS A 76 -1.55 5.64 -2.87
C CYS A 76 -0.08 5.99 -2.97
N HIS A 77 0.25 7.20 -3.36
CA HIS A 77 1.65 7.65 -3.42
C HIS A 77 2.28 7.72 -2.03
N ARG A 78 1.48 7.71 -0.96
CA ARG A 78 2.00 7.73 0.41
C ARG A 78 2.34 6.33 0.91
N VAL A 79 2.38 5.34 0.01
CA VAL A 79 2.78 3.98 0.36
C VAL A 79 4.07 3.66 -0.37
N VAL A 80 5.09 3.26 0.38
CA VAL A 80 6.42 2.96 -0.17
C VAL A 80 6.86 1.60 0.37
N ASN A 81 7.98 1.09 -0.11
CA ASN A 81 8.48 -0.18 0.42
C ASN A 81 9.14 0.06 1.79
N LYS A 82 9.57 -1.00 2.44
CA LYS A 82 10.11 -0.90 3.80
C LYS A 82 11.35 -0.03 3.88
N GLU A 83 12.03 0.18 2.78
CA GLU A 83 13.24 1.02 2.75
C GLU A 83 12.92 2.45 2.34
N GLY A 84 11.66 2.76 2.07
CA GLY A 84 11.29 4.09 1.64
C GLY A 84 11.43 4.32 0.14
N ARG A 85 11.52 3.25 -0.63
CA ARG A 85 11.71 3.37 -2.07
C ARG A 85 10.37 3.56 -2.77
N ALA A 86 10.36 4.49 -3.71
CA ALA A 86 9.18 4.72 -4.54
C ALA A 86 8.92 3.54 -5.47
N ALA A 87 7.70 3.39 -5.91
CA ALA A 87 7.32 2.27 -6.76
C ALA A 87 8.03 2.35 -8.09
N PRO A 88 8.67 1.26 -8.53
CA PRO A 88 9.34 1.25 -9.82
C PRO A 88 8.30 1.42 -10.92
N GLY A 89 8.60 2.18 -11.92
CA GLY A 89 7.70 2.39 -13.03
C GLY A 89 6.66 3.47 -12.82
N TRP A 90 6.56 4.02 -11.64
CA TRP A 90 5.65 5.14 -11.37
C TRP A 90 6.50 6.41 -11.28
N MET A 91 6.70 7.06 -12.38
CA MET A 91 7.64 8.16 -12.48
C MET A 91 7.26 9.36 -11.63
N GLN A 92 5.97 9.61 -11.42
CA GLN A 92 5.54 10.76 -10.65
C GLN A 92 5.55 10.50 -9.15
N HIS A 93 5.86 9.29 -8.71
CA HIS A 93 5.72 8.93 -7.31
C HIS A 93 6.53 9.86 -6.41
N ARG A 94 7.77 10.02 -6.75
CA ARG A 94 8.66 10.88 -5.95
C ARG A 94 8.21 12.33 -5.97
N SER A 95 7.85 12.85 -7.12
CA SER A 95 7.45 14.25 -7.20
C SER A 95 6.14 14.52 -6.45
N LEU A 96 5.23 13.56 -6.41
CA LEU A 96 4.03 13.72 -5.62
C LEU A 96 4.35 13.81 -4.14
N LEU A 97 5.29 13.01 -3.66
CA LEU A 97 5.72 13.05 -2.27
C LEU A 97 6.47 14.34 -1.96
N GLU A 98 7.35 14.77 -2.86
CA GLU A 98 8.09 16.01 -2.65
C GLU A 98 7.14 17.20 -2.58
N ALA A 99 6.08 17.19 -3.36
CA ALA A 99 5.09 18.26 -3.32
C ALA A 99 4.38 18.34 -1.96
N GLU A 100 4.42 17.26 -1.19
CA GLU A 100 3.83 17.24 0.15
C GLU A 100 4.84 17.51 1.25
N GLY A 101 6.07 17.83 0.89
CA GLY A 101 7.11 18.10 1.86
C GLY A 101 7.89 16.90 2.34
N VAL A 102 7.71 15.75 1.68
CA VAL A 102 8.46 14.55 2.04
C VAL A 102 9.88 14.70 1.53
N THR A 103 10.86 14.43 2.37
CA THR A 103 12.27 14.55 2.00
C THR A 103 12.87 13.19 1.72
N PHE A 104 13.88 13.21 0.85
CA PHE A 104 14.55 11.99 0.41
C PHE A 104 16.02 12.06 0.79
N LYS A 105 16.57 10.92 1.16
CA LYS A 105 17.98 10.80 1.50
C LYS A 105 18.80 10.74 0.22
N SER A 106 20.12 10.80 0.37
CA SER A 106 21.03 10.78 -0.77
C SER A 106 20.91 9.53 -1.62
N ASN A 107 20.44 8.42 -1.03
CA ASN A 107 20.24 7.19 -1.80
C ASN A 107 18.92 7.18 -2.57
N GLY A 108 18.13 8.25 -2.52
CA GLY A 108 16.87 8.35 -3.24
C GLY A 108 15.67 7.78 -2.51
N HIS A 109 15.86 7.31 -1.27
CA HIS A 109 14.76 6.76 -0.48
C HIS A 109 14.19 7.82 0.45
N VAL A 110 12.91 7.70 0.76
CA VAL A 110 12.26 8.59 1.72
C VAL A 110 12.98 8.53 3.06
N ASP A 111 13.14 9.66 3.72
CA ASP A 111 13.66 9.70 5.07
C ASP A 111 12.58 9.19 6.02
N MET A 112 12.59 7.89 6.25
CA MET A 112 11.55 7.23 7.03
C MET A 112 11.54 7.68 8.48
N GLN A 113 12.67 8.13 9.01
CA GLN A 113 12.71 8.62 10.37
C GLN A 113 11.82 9.83 10.54
N GLN A 114 11.72 10.67 9.54
CA GLN A 114 10.93 11.89 9.62
C GLN A 114 9.48 11.69 9.19
N HIS A 115 9.24 10.79 8.26
CA HIS A 115 7.95 10.78 7.56
C HIS A 115 7.12 9.52 7.77
N PHE A 116 7.65 8.52 8.47
CA PHE A 116 6.91 7.27 8.64
C PHE A 116 5.69 7.46 9.53
N TRP A 117 4.60 6.86 9.14
CA TRP A 117 3.33 6.94 9.85
C TRP A 117 2.74 5.55 10.04
N GLU A 118 2.11 5.33 11.15
CA GLU A 118 1.31 4.13 11.37
C GLU A 118 -0.02 4.52 11.97
N PRO A 119 -1.06 3.71 11.71
CA PRO A 119 -2.37 3.99 12.31
C PRO A 119 -2.30 3.96 13.84
N GLU A 120 -3.14 4.75 14.46
CA GLU A 120 -3.16 4.80 15.92
C GLU A 120 -4.48 4.26 16.41
N TRP A 121 -4.71 3.03 16.30
CA TRP A 121 -5.95 2.42 16.76
C TRP A 121 -5.86 1.75 18.11
#